data_67026b34883a86d28e24bb44296d8a9b
#
_entry.id   67026b34883a86d28e24bb44296d8a9b
#
_cell.length_a   1.000
_cell.length_b   1.000
_cell.length_c   1.000
_cell.angle_alpha   90.00
_cell.angle_beta   90.00
_cell.angle_gamma   90.00
#
_symmetry.space_group_name_H-M   'P 1'
#
loop_
_entity.id
_entity.type
_entity.pdbx_description
1 polymer ?
#
loop_
_entity_poly.entity_id
_entity_poly.type
_entity_poly.pdbx_seq_one_letter_code
_entity_poly.pdbx_strand_id
1 'polypeptide(L)'
;MEIEVREELNPSIARVIITSEWNGNPIEARQLLENICEKWPKGRKVKVLITCGGFIQFDWPESISRNEIGDNKNPNDETVNKLVEKAEECVKSVLNEDLCKKLSEVTDYITLGVDSFKEKISTAQKCINQLHIELVFLKDLKKDNIYWTGKSYPTTTQENGLVRIANLKTHFLDIDIGKVMVLGCHDLSIFNPRSKNAKGWRKKVNDDFKELAKREKPIYVLHHPHTTVKRRTWLNAWRCLRDTFPSVKQYAGSGRYYEFDRERSEWDTLDAVLKDTKNCDTIDFIIWKNIVVM
;
A
#
# COMPACT_ATOMS: atom_id res chain seq x y z
N MET A 1 -11.51 0.49 20.06
CA MET A 1 -10.30 0.76 19.21
C MET A 1 -9.59 1.92 19.86
N GLU A 2 -8.32 1.75 20.23
CA GLU A 2 -7.47 2.80 20.80
C GLU A 2 -6.51 3.29 19.71
N ILE A 3 -6.27 4.59 19.64
CA ILE A 3 -5.33 5.19 18.69
C ILE A 3 -4.25 5.91 19.49
N GLU A 4 -3.02 5.39 19.40
CA GLU A 4 -1.81 6.04 19.87
C GLU A 4 -1.25 6.90 18.74
N VAL A 5 -0.88 8.17 19.04
CA VAL A 5 -0.31 9.08 18.06
C VAL A 5 1.14 9.34 18.42
N ARG A 6 2.06 9.08 17.50
CA ARG A 6 3.48 9.41 17.62
C ARG A 6 3.84 10.44 16.56
N GLU A 7 4.23 11.60 17.00
CA GLU A 7 4.57 12.73 16.12
C GLU A 7 6.07 13.05 16.22
N GLU A 8 6.71 13.21 15.07
CA GLU A 8 8.08 13.71 14.97
C GLU A 8 8.09 15.21 14.65
N LEU A 9 9.26 15.82 14.62
CA LEU A 9 9.40 17.29 14.64
C LEU A 9 8.79 18.00 13.42
N ASN A 10 9.11 17.52 12.21
CA ASN A 10 8.70 18.14 10.93
C ASN A 10 8.04 17.10 10.01
N PRO A 11 6.88 16.57 10.37
CA PRO A 11 6.26 15.47 9.63
C PRO A 11 5.78 15.92 8.26
N SER A 12 6.18 15.20 7.23
CA SER A 12 5.71 15.37 5.85
C SER A 12 4.72 14.28 5.42
N ILE A 13 4.73 13.14 6.12
CA ILE A 13 3.89 11.96 5.84
C ILE A 13 3.23 11.51 7.14
N ALA A 14 1.97 11.11 7.07
CA ALA A 14 1.31 10.38 8.14
C ALA A 14 1.09 8.92 7.73
N ARG A 15 1.20 7.98 8.70
CA ARG A 15 1.07 6.55 8.48
C ARG A 15 0.00 5.96 9.39
N VAL A 16 -0.80 5.04 8.86
CA VAL A 16 -1.79 4.26 9.62
C VAL A 16 -1.23 2.86 9.87
N ILE A 17 -0.86 2.55 11.10
CA ILE A 17 -0.23 1.28 11.50
C ILE A 17 -1.21 0.45 12.32
N ILE A 18 -1.78 -0.58 11.73
CA ILE A 18 -2.75 -1.46 12.40
C ILE A 18 -2.00 -2.60 13.07
N THR A 19 -2.18 -2.78 14.39
CA THR A 19 -1.43 -3.76 15.20
C THR A 19 -2.18 -5.07 15.45
N SER A 20 -3.26 -5.28 14.74
CA SER A 20 -4.14 -6.44 14.89
C SER A 20 -4.55 -6.98 13.53
N GLU A 21 -5.32 -8.07 13.55
CA GLU A 21 -6.04 -8.53 12.37
C GLU A 21 -6.92 -7.43 11.78
N TRP A 22 -6.89 -7.33 10.45
CA TRP A 22 -7.66 -6.36 9.70
C TRP A 22 -8.19 -7.00 8.42
N ASN A 23 -9.49 -7.00 8.24
CA ASN A 23 -10.17 -7.66 7.14
C ASN A 23 -10.55 -6.73 5.97
N GLY A 24 -10.18 -5.45 6.06
CA GLY A 24 -10.45 -4.47 5.01
C GLY A 24 -11.91 -4.04 4.90
N ASN A 25 -12.72 -4.21 5.94
CA ASN A 25 -14.12 -3.81 5.91
C ASN A 25 -14.26 -2.29 5.64
N PRO A 26 -15.02 -1.86 4.59
CA PRO A 26 -15.14 -0.46 4.21
C PRO A 26 -15.74 0.43 5.30
N ILE A 27 -16.69 -0.10 6.10
CA ILE A 27 -17.33 0.67 7.19
C ILE A 27 -16.31 0.91 8.31
N GLU A 28 -15.56 -0.13 8.72
CA GLU A 28 -14.50 0.00 9.73
C GLU A 28 -13.38 0.93 9.23
N ALA A 29 -13.03 0.86 7.94
CA ALA A 29 -12.01 1.71 7.34
C ALA A 29 -12.42 3.19 7.37
N ARG A 30 -13.68 3.50 7.04
CA ARG A 30 -14.23 4.86 7.15
C ARG A 30 -14.15 5.35 8.59
N GLN A 31 -14.70 4.58 9.53
CA GLN A 31 -14.72 4.96 10.95
C GLN A 31 -13.32 5.17 11.51
N LEU A 32 -12.35 4.35 11.07
CA LEU A 32 -10.95 4.53 11.47
C LEU A 32 -10.39 5.86 10.96
N LEU A 33 -10.64 6.22 9.69
CA LEU A 33 -10.18 7.51 9.14
C LEU A 33 -10.85 8.70 9.83
N GLU A 34 -12.13 8.61 10.18
CA GLU A 34 -12.83 9.63 10.96
C GLU A 34 -12.18 9.81 12.34
N ASN A 35 -11.93 8.71 13.05
CA ASN A 35 -11.26 8.73 14.35
C ASN A 35 -9.82 9.28 14.27
N ILE A 36 -9.11 9.02 13.17
CA ILE A 36 -7.77 9.59 12.91
C ILE A 36 -7.86 11.11 12.76
N CYS A 37 -8.85 11.62 12.03
CA CYS A 37 -9.07 13.06 11.92
C CYS A 37 -9.31 13.71 13.30
N GLU A 38 -10.09 13.06 14.17
CA GLU A 38 -10.36 13.56 15.54
C GLU A 38 -9.13 13.55 16.45
N LYS A 39 -8.23 12.59 16.23
CA LYS A 39 -6.98 12.44 17.01
C LYS A 39 -5.79 13.15 16.37
N TRP A 40 -6.01 13.85 15.27
CA TRP A 40 -4.92 14.56 14.58
C TRP A 40 -4.28 15.63 15.45
N PRO A 41 -2.94 15.73 15.49
CA PRO A 41 -2.25 16.74 16.28
C PRO A 41 -2.66 18.16 15.84
N LYS A 42 -3.01 19.01 16.80
CA LYS A 42 -3.51 20.38 16.52
C LYS A 42 -2.50 21.22 15.75
N GLY A 43 -2.98 21.87 14.68
CA GLY A 43 -2.17 22.75 13.85
C GLY A 43 -1.16 22.03 12.94
N ARG A 44 -1.20 20.71 12.88
CA ARG A 44 -0.36 19.92 11.98
C ARG A 44 -1.08 19.58 10.70
N LYS A 45 -0.36 19.72 9.59
CA LYS A 45 -0.78 19.25 8.27
C LYS A 45 0.39 18.57 7.58
N VAL A 46 0.14 17.40 7.01
CA VAL A 46 1.14 16.65 6.23
C VAL A 46 0.85 16.70 4.74
N LYS A 47 1.79 16.24 3.93
CA LYS A 47 1.59 16.12 2.48
C LYS A 47 0.75 14.90 2.13
N VAL A 48 1.03 13.76 2.74
CA VAL A 48 0.39 12.49 2.39
C VAL A 48 0.04 11.69 3.64
N LEU A 49 -1.18 11.17 3.70
CA LEU A 49 -1.59 10.11 4.63
C LEU A 49 -1.54 8.77 3.88
N ILE A 50 -0.80 7.79 4.41
CA ILE A 50 -0.66 6.46 3.80
C ILE A 50 -1.23 5.36 4.68
N THR A 51 -1.85 4.33 4.06
CA THR A 51 -2.39 3.15 4.72
C THR A 51 -1.68 1.87 4.26
N CYS A 52 -1.95 0.74 4.91
CA CYS A 52 -1.40 -0.56 4.51
C CYS A 52 -2.05 -1.11 3.24
N GLY A 53 -1.43 -2.12 2.61
CA GLY A 53 -2.07 -2.97 1.62
C GLY A 53 -3.30 -3.66 2.21
N GLY A 54 -4.39 -3.77 1.44
CA GLY A 54 -5.65 -4.33 1.91
C GLY A 54 -6.31 -3.54 3.04
N PHE A 55 -6.09 -2.23 3.11
CA PHE A 55 -6.79 -1.34 4.04
C PHE A 55 -8.31 -1.34 3.78
N ILE A 56 -8.69 -1.45 2.51
CA ILE A 56 -10.06 -1.68 2.06
C ILE A 56 -10.09 -2.95 1.23
N GLN A 57 -11.17 -3.75 1.37
CA GLN A 57 -11.46 -4.86 0.49
C GLN A 57 -12.82 -4.67 -0.17
N PHE A 58 -12.88 -4.89 -1.47
CA PHE A 58 -14.11 -4.90 -2.24
C PHE A 58 -14.46 -6.31 -2.73
N ASP A 59 -15.74 -6.55 -3.00
CA ASP A 59 -16.19 -7.84 -3.48
C ASP A 59 -15.72 -8.08 -4.92
N TRP A 60 -15.13 -9.25 -5.17
CA TRP A 60 -14.73 -9.67 -6.51
C TRP A 60 -15.96 -9.85 -7.41
N PRO A 61 -15.98 -9.24 -8.61
CA PRO A 61 -17.09 -9.41 -9.53
C PRO A 61 -17.25 -10.87 -9.98
N GLU A 62 -18.43 -11.45 -9.81
CA GLU A 62 -18.71 -12.84 -10.18
C GLU A 62 -18.46 -13.12 -11.69
N SER A 63 -18.68 -12.10 -12.52
CA SER A 63 -18.46 -12.16 -13.96
C SER A 63 -17.00 -12.36 -14.35
N ILE A 64 -16.03 -12.11 -13.45
CA ILE A 64 -14.61 -12.25 -13.76
C ILE A 64 -14.11 -13.62 -13.31
N SER A 65 -13.86 -14.48 -14.28
CA SER A 65 -13.30 -15.82 -14.11
C SER A 65 -11.78 -15.83 -14.36
N ARG A 66 -11.14 -16.97 -14.11
CA ARG A 66 -9.71 -17.17 -14.39
C ARG A 66 -9.36 -17.00 -15.87
N ASN A 67 -10.27 -17.32 -16.77
CA ASN A 67 -10.01 -17.23 -18.21
C ASN A 67 -9.96 -15.77 -18.71
N GLU A 68 -10.53 -14.84 -17.95
CA GLU A 68 -10.64 -13.43 -18.34
C GLU A 68 -9.49 -12.56 -17.82
N ILE A 69 -8.67 -13.07 -16.89
CA ILE A 69 -7.61 -12.24 -16.28
C ILE A 69 -6.31 -12.17 -17.12
N GLY A 70 -6.19 -12.96 -18.19
CA GLY A 70 -4.92 -13.13 -18.89
C GLY A 70 -3.89 -13.93 -18.06
N ASP A 71 -2.64 -13.84 -18.44
CA ASP A 71 -1.53 -14.39 -17.67
C ASP A 71 -0.60 -13.28 -17.16
N ASN A 72 0.34 -13.63 -16.29
CA ASN A 72 1.28 -12.64 -15.73
C ASN A 72 2.23 -12.03 -16.76
N LYS A 73 2.36 -12.62 -17.94
CA LYS A 73 3.13 -12.06 -19.07
C LYS A 73 2.30 -11.03 -19.81
N ASN A 74 1.03 -11.38 -20.05
CA ASN A 74 0.08 -10.60 -20.82
C ASN A 74 -1.24 -10.45 -20.03
N PRO A 75 -1.24 -9.60 -18.97
CA PRO A 75 -2.46 -9.36 -18.20
C PRO A 75 -3.52 -8.70 -19.08
N ASN A 76 -4.78 -9.00 -18.80
CA ASN A 76 -5.90 -8.42 -19.50
C ASN A 76 -6.24 -7.05 -18.93
N ASP A 77 -5.91 -5.98 -19.66
CA ASP A 77 -6.14 -4.60 -19.22
C ASP A 77 -7.64 -4.28 -19.06
N GLU A 78 -8.52 -4.88 -19.86
CA GLU A 78 -9.97 -4.71 -19.73
C GLU A 78 -10.45 -5.25 -18.37
N THR A 79 -9.96 -6.41 -17.97
CA THR A 79 -10.27 -6.99 -16.66
C THR A 79 -9.73 -6.13 -15.53
N VAL A 80 -8.51 -5.60 -15.66
CA VAL A 80 -7.95 -4.66 -14.68
C VAL A 80 -8.85 -3.42 -14.55
N ASN A 81 -9.30 -2.84 -15.67
CA ASN A 81 -10.17 -1.65 -15.64
C ASN A 81 -11.52 -1.95 -14.95
N LYS A 82 -12.15 -3.08 -15.24
CA LYS A 82 -13.39 -3.50 -14.55
C LYS A 82 -13.20 -3.65 -13.04
N LEU A 83 -12.04 -4.18 -12.60
CA LEU A 83 -11.73 -4.31 -11.18
C LEU A 83 -11.45 -2.95 -10.54
N VAL A 84 -10.80 -2.03 -11.24
CA VAL A 84 -10.58 -0.65 -10.79
C VAL A 84 -11.91 0.10 -10.65
N GLU A 85 -12.84 -0.02 -11.58
CA GLU A 85 -14.19 0.57 -11.48
C GLU A 85 -14.92 0.09 -10.20
N LYS A 86 -14.87 -1.21 -9.91
CA LYS A 86 -15.46 -1.75 -8.67
C LYS A 86 -14.74 -1.29 -7.41
N ALA A 87 -13.43 -1.22 -7.46
CA ALA A 87 -12.65 -0.65 -6.36
C ALA A 87 -13.01 0.81 -6.11
N GLU A 88 -13.22 1.60 -7.17
CA GLU A 88 -13.60 3.01 -7.07
C GLU A 88 -14.98 3.19 -6.42
N GLU A 89 -15.98 2.37 -6.78
CA GLU A 89 -17.29 2.35 -6.12
C GLU A 89 -17.13 2.12 -4.59
N CYS A 90 -16.30 1.16 -4.21
CA CYS A 90 -16.03 0.86 -2.82
C CYS A 90 -15.30 2.01 -2.10
N VAL A 91 -14.25 2.57 -2.72
CA VAL A 91 -13.51 3.71 -2.15
C VAL A 91 -14.40 4.94 -1.98
N LYS A 92 -15.28 5.26 -2.93
CA LYS A 92 -16.28 6.34 -2.80
C LYS A 92 -17.20 6.14 -1.61
N SER A 93 -17.53 4.89 -1.28
CA SER A 93 -18.31 4.58 -0.09
C SER A 93 -17.57 4.87 1.21
N VAL A 94 -16.24 4.79 1.21
CA VAL A 94 -15.38 5.10 2.37
C VAL A 94 -15.06 6.59 2.43
N LEU A 95 -14.54 7.15 1.34
CA LEU A 95 -14.15 8.56 1.21
C LEU A 95 -15.34 9.39 0.72
N ASN A 96 -16.38 9.55 1.56
CA ASN A 96 -17.49 10.46 1.26
C ASN A 96 -17.01 11.93 1.35
N GLU A 97 -17.85 12.85 0.92
CA GLU A 97 -17.55 14.29 0.88
C GLU A 97 -17.16 14.84 2.26
N ASP A 98 -17.89 14.46 3.32
CA ASP A 98 -17.64 14.93 4.69
C ASP A 98 -16.26 14.47 5.19
N LEU A 99 -15.92 13.21 4.97
CA LEU A 99 -14.61 12.68 5.36
C LEU A 99 -13.50 13.30 4.51
N CYS A 100 -13.68 13.44 3.21
CA CYS A 100 -12.72 14.13 2.34
C CYS A 100 -12.47 15.57 2.80
N LYS A 101 -13.51 16.29 3.21
CA LYS A 101 -13.37 17.63 3.78
C LYS A 101 -12.54 17.65 5.05
N LYS A 102 -12.84 16.77 6.02
CA LYS A 102 -12.04 16.63 7.26
C LYS A 102 -10.58 16.28 6.96
N LEU A 103 -10.36 15.32 6.06
CA LEU A 103 -9.01 14.92 5.65
C LEU A 103 -8.25 16.06 4.97
N SER A 104 -8.90 16.88 4.15
CA SER A 104 -8.27 18.01 3.46
C SER A 104 -7.73 19.10 4.39
N GLU A 105 -8.24 19.16 5.63
CA GLU A 105 -7.74 20.07 6.66
C GLU A 105 -6.37 19.61 7.21
N VAL A 106 -6.10 18.30 7.18
CA VAL A 106 -4.94 17.69 7.85
C VAL A 106 -3.93 17.05 6.90
N THR A 107 -4.31 16.76 5.65
CA THR A 107 -3.41 16.24 4.62
C THR A 107 -3.78 16.76 3.24
N ASP A 108 -2.81 16.82 2.30
CA ASP A 108 -3.07 17.22 0.92
C ASP A 108 -3.47 16.01 0.05
N TYR A 109 -2.91 14.83 0.35
CA TYR A 109 -3.14 13.59 -0.38
C TYR A 109 -3.43 12.44 0.58
N ILE A 110 -4.24 11.50 0.14
CA ILE A 110 -4.43 10.21 0.83
C ILE A 110 -4.16 9.06 -0.13
N THR A 111 -3.48 8.01 0.37
CA THR A 111 -3.32 6.75 -0.35
C THR A 111 -3.89 5.59 0.43
N LEU A 112 -4.64 4.73 -0.25
CA LEU A 112 -5.30 3.56 0.33
C LEU A 112 -4.86 2.29 -0.40
N GLY A 113 -4.49 1.25 0.35
CA GLY A 113 -4.38 -0.10 -0.19
C GLY A 113 -5.77 -0.71 -0.37
N VAL A 114 -6.09 -1.18 -1.58
CA VAL A 114 -7.44 -1.66 -1.94
C VAL A 114 -7.31 -3.01 -2.61
N ASP A 115 -7.82 -4.06 -1.97
CA ASP A 115 -7.67 -5.43 -2.44
C ASP A 115 -9.01 -6.06 -2.79
N SER A 116 -8.96 -7.10 -3.62
CA SER A 116 -10.07 -8.01 -3.82
C SER A 116 -9.58 -9.42 -4.07
N PHE A 117 -10.34 -10.39 -3.57
CA PHE A 117 -10.07 -11.81 -3.69
C PHE A 117 -11.33 -12.51 -4.17
N LYS A 118 -11.22 -13.39 -5.17
CA LYS A 118 -12.39 -14.12 -5.70
C LYS A 118 -13.00 -15.05 -4.68
N GLU A 119 -12.17 -15.71 -3.87
CA GLU A 119 -12.62 -16.59 -2.81
C GLU A 119 -12.35 -15.90 -1.47
N LYS A 120 -13.34 -15.86 -0.59
CA LYS A 120 -13.14 -15.36 0.77
C LYS A 120 -12.15 -16.28 1.48
N ILE A 121 -10.96 -15.76 1.72
CA ILE A 121 -9.92 -16.47 2.45
C ILE A 121 -10.18 -16.27 3.93
N SER A 122 -10.21 -17.39 4.69
CA SER A 122 -9.95 -17.25 6.12
C SER A 122 -8.52 -16.71 6.27
N THR A 123 -8.29 -15.82 7.20
CA THR A 123 -7.00 -15.19 7.49
C THR A 123 -5.84 -16.20 7.70
N ALA A 124 -6.18 -17.47 7.89
CA ALA A 124 -5.26 -18.61 8.05
C ALA A 124 -4.76 -19.22 6.74
N GLN A 125 -5.35 -18.92 5.59
CA GLN A 125 -4.94 -19.54 4.32
C GLN A 125 -3.99 -18.64 3.53
N LYS A 126 -2.85 -19.20 3.11
CA LYS A 126 -1.97 -18.52 2.13
C LYS A 126 -2.69 -18.38 0.81
N CYS A 127 -2.65 -17.19 0.22
CA CYS A 127 -3.18 -16.87 -1.11
C CYS A 127 -2.39 -17.57 -2.23
N ILE A 128 -2.26 -18.89 -2.18
CA ILE A 128 -1.57 -19.66 -3.21
C ILE A 128 -2.53 -19.83 -4.38
N ASN A 129 -2.19 -19.23 -5.52
CA ASN A 129 -2.96 -19.32 -6.77
C ASN A 129 -4.40 -18.79 -6.72
N GLN A 130 -4.80 -18.05 -5.70
CA GLN A 130 -6.10 -17.40 -5.67
C GLN A 130 -6.16 -16.21 -6.63
N LEU A 131 -7.30 -16.06 -7.30
CA LEU A 131 -7.55 -14.86 -8.08
C LEU A 131 -7.70 -13.67 -7.14
N HIS A 132 -6.83 -12.69 -7.33
CA HIS A 132 -6.84 -11.48 -6.53
C HIS A 132 -6.22 -10.31 -7.28
N ILE A 133 -6.56 -9.12 -6.86
CA ILE A 133 -5.90 -7.87 -7.26
C ILE A 133 -5.51 -7.09 -6.02
N GLU A 134 -4.34 -6.46 -6.05
CA GLU A 134 -3.85 -5.58 -5.00
C GLU A 134 -3.60 -4.21 -5.60
N LEU A 135 -4.52 -3.28 -5.34
CA LEU A 135 -4.49 -1.91 -5.87
C LEU A 135 -3.99 -0.91 -4.83
N VAL A 136 -3.52 0.22 -5.31
CA VAL A 136 -3.28 1.41 -4.51
C VAL A 136 -4.00 2.59 -5.16
N PHE A 137 -4.88 3.18 -4.40
CA PHE A 137 -5.60 4.41 -4.72
C PHE A 137 -4.86 5.62 -4.17
N LEU A 138 -4.78 6.71 -4.93
CA LEU A 138 -4.32 8.00 -4.46
C LEU A 138 -5.33 9.08 -4.84
N LYS A 139 -5.68 9.93 -3.88
CA LYS A 139 -6.57 11.09 -4.09
C LYS A 139 -5.86 12.38 -3.70
N ASP A 140 -5.92 13.36 -4.60
CA ASP A 140 -5.67 14.78 -4.31
C ASP A 140 -6.92 15.36 -3.66
N LEU A 141 -6.84 15.70 -2.39
CA LEU A 141 -7.98 16.20 -1.62
C LEU A 141 -8.32 17.65 -1.92
N LYS A 142 -7.44 18.39 -2.64
CA LYS A 142 -7.69 19.76 -3.04
C LYS A 142 -8.30 19.88 -4.44
N LYS A 143 -7.79 19.05 -5.38
CA LYS A 143 -8.17 19.10 -6.81
C LYS A 143 -9.17 18.02 -7.19
N ASP A 144 -9.50 17.13 -6.27
CA ASP A 144 -10.37 15.96 -6.47
C ASP A 144 -9.87 14.97 -7.54
N ASN A 145 -8.59 15.07 -7.93
CA ASN A 145 -7.98 14.12 -8.86
C ASN A 145 -7.75 12.78 -8.18
N ILE A 146 -8.01 11.70 -8.92
CA ILE A 146 -7.78 10.33 -8.46
C ILE A 146 -6.79 9.62 -9.38
N TYR A 147 -5.99 8.74 -8.79
CA TYR A 147 -4.99 7.94 -9.46
C TYR A 147 -5.04 6.52 -8.95
N TRP A 148 -4.83 5.56 -9.85
CA TRP A 148 -4.78 4.15 -9.54
C TRP A 148 -3.48 3.53 -10.01
N THR A 149 -2.90 2.72 -9.17
CA THR A 149 -1.86 1.76 -9.48
C THR A 149 -2.09 0.50 -8.66
N GLY A 150 -1.13 -0.39 -8.60
CA GLY A 150 -1.22 -1.59 -7.78
C GLY A 150 -0.03 -2.49 -7.99
N LYS A 151 -0.10 -3.68 -7.46
CA LYS A 151 1.00 -4.63 -7.50
C LYS A 151 1.32 -5.08 -8.92
N SER A 152 2.56 -4.83 -9.32
CA SER A 152 3.10 -5.25 -10.63
C SER A 152 4.02 -6.47 -10.52
N TYR A 153 4.57 -6.74 -9.32
CA TYR A 153 5.54 -7.79 -9.09
C TYR A 153 5.09 -8.78 -8.00
N PRO A 154 4.50 -9.93 -8.38
CA PRO A 154 4.03 -10.93 -7.42
C PRO A 154 5.18 -11.71 -6.78
N THR A 155 4.91 -12.33 -5.64
CA THR A 155 5.75 -13.44 -5.16
C THR A 155 5.60 -14.66 -6.05
N THR A 156 6.51 -15.63 -5.94
CA THR A 156 6.39 -16.90 -6.66
C THR A 156 5.11 -17.68 -6.32
N THR A 157 4.62 -17.54 -5.09
CA THR A 157 3.38 -18.18 -4.63
C THR A 157 2.11 -17.51 -5.13
N GLN A 158 2.18 -16.25 -5.55
CA GLN A 158 1.05 -15.46 -6.07
C GLN A 158 1.03 -15.38 -7.60
N GLU A 159 2.07 -15.88 -8.26
CA GLU A 159 2.31 -15.67 -9.68
C GLU A 159 1.15 -16.10 -10.58
N ASN A 160 0.43 -17.14 -10.18
CA ASN A 160 -0.67 -17.70 -10.99
C ASN A 160 -2.06 -17.14 -10.64
N GLY A 161 -2.18 -16.25 -9.65
CA GLY A 161 -3.48 -15.73 -9.20
C GLY A 161 -3.59 -14.22 -9.17
N LEU A 162 -2.47 -13.51 -9.18
CA LEU A 162 -2.48 -12.05 -9.15
C LEU A 162 -2.87 -11.48 -10.52
N VAL A 163 -3.89 -10.64 -10.55
CA VAL A 163 -4.15 -9.71 -11.65
C VAL A 163 -3.21 -8.53 -11.47
N ARG A 164 -2.06 -8.57 -12.12
CA ARG A 164 -1.04 -7.54 -11.94
C ARG A 164 -1.29 -6.29 -12.77
N ILE A 165 -0.80 -5.15 -12.29
CA ILE A 165 -0.77 -3.93 -13.07
C ILE A 165 0.41 -3.99 -14.06
N ALA A 166 0.10 -4.05 -15.35
CA ALA A 166 1.09 -4.13 -16.42
C ALA A 166 1.67 -2.77 -16.81
N ASN A 167 0.85 -1.72 -16.74
CA ASN A 167 1.29 -0.36 -17.05
C ASN A 167 2.11 0.20 -15.89
N LEU A 168 3.43 -0.01 -15.94
CA LEU A 168 4.34 0.44 -14.89
C LEU A 168 4.39 1.96 -14.73
N LYS A 169 3.95 2.75 -15.72
CA LYS A 169 3.90 4.21 -15.62
C LYS A 169 2.93 4.69 -14.54
N THR A 170 1.89 3.91 -14.24
CA THR A 170 0.91 4.24 -13.19
C THR A 170 1.52 4.34 -11.79
N HIS A 171 2.70 3.76 -11.59
CA HIS A 171 3.44 3.90 -10.34
C HIS A 171 4.11 5.26 -10.14
N PHE A 172 4.21 6.08 -11.18
CA PHE A 172 4.95 7.35 -11.14
C PHE A 172 3.99 8.51 -11.39
N LEU A 173 3.70 9.24 -10.34
CA LEU A 173 2.72 10.32 -10.35
C LEU A 173 3.43 11.67 -10.25
N ASP A 174 3.01 12.60 -11.11
CA ASP A 174 3.47 14.00 -11.06
C ASP A 174 2.40 14.81 -10.34
N ILE A 175 2.68 15.17 -9.10
CA ILE A 175 1.74 15.90 -8.24
C ILE A 175 2.45 17.10 -7.61
N ASP A 176 1.71 17.98 -6.94
CA ASP A 176 2.25 19.27 -6.44
C ASP A 176 3.48 19.16 -5.52
N ILE A 177 3.65 18.01 -4.86
CA ILE A 177 4.84 17.77 -4.02
C ILE A 177 6.05 17.26 -4.82
N GLY A 178 5.89 17.05 -6.13
CA GLY A 178 6.89 16.49 -7.03
C GLY A 178 6.55 15.09 -7.51
N LYS A 179 7.53 14.42 -8.12
CA LYS A 179 7.35 13.06 -8.64
C LYS A 179 7.30 12.04 -7.50
N VAL A 180 6.20 11.32 -7.40
CA VAL A 180 5.96 10.26 -6.41
C VAL A 180 5.99 8.89 -7.07
N MET A 181 6.71 7.94 -6.49
CA MET A 181 6.64 6.52 -6.84
C MET A 181 5.81 5.78 -5.79
N VAL A 182 4.71 5.17 -6.23
CA VAL A 182 3.81 4.39 -5.38
C VAL A 182 4.05 2.90 -5.60
N LEU A 183 4.28 2.15 -4.54
CA LEU A 183 4.61 0.73 -4.58
C LEU A 183 3.54 -0.10 -3.84
N GLY A 184 3.02 -1.12 -4.51
CA GLY A 184 2.26 -2.20 -3.86
C GLY A 184 3.15 -3.10 -3.00
N CYS A 185 2.55 -4.08 -2.33
CA CYS A 185 3.20 -4.87 -1.28
C CYS A 185 4.61 -5.41 -1.66
N HIS A 186 4.73 -6.15 -2.75
CA HIS A 186 6.00 -6.79 -3.14
C HIS A 186 6.79 -6.04 -4.20
N ASP A 187 6.29 -4.91 -4.71
CA ASP A 187 7.00 -4.13 -5.73
C ASP A 187 8.33 -3.59 -5.22
N LEU A 188 8.43 -3.31 -3.91
CA LEU A 188 9.71 -2.95 -3.30
C LEU A 188 10.79 -4.03 -3.50
N SER A 189 10.41 -5.30 -3.66
CA SER A 189 11.34 -6.41 -3.92
C SER A 189 12.10 -6.28 -5.24
N ILE A 190 11.59 -5.49 -6.19
CA ILE A 190 12.27 -5.13 -7.45
C ILE A 190 13.65 -4.54 -7.15
N PHE A 191 13.77 -3.74 -6.09
CA PHE A 191 15.00 -3.08 -5.68
C PHE A 191 15.90 -3.93 -4.79
N ASN A 192 15.43 -5.10 -4.34
CA ASN A 192 16.26 -6.01 -3.55
C ASN A 192 17.40 -6.57 -4.42
N PRO A 193 18.66 -6.70 -3.90
CA PRO A 193 19.77 -7.29 -4.64
C PRO A 193 19.46 -8.68 -5.23
N ARG A 194 18.63 -9.47 -4.56
CA ARG A 194 18.19 -10.80 -5.02
C ARG A 194 17.35 -10.74 -6.31
N SER A 195 16.75 -9.59 -6.64
CA SER A 195 15.96 -9.42 -7.86
C SER A 195 16.79 -9.64 -9.14
N LYS A 196 18.11 -9.52 -9.06
CA LYS A 196 19.04 -9.82 -10.17
C LYS A 196 18.92 -11.28 -10.64
N ASN A 197 18.47 -12.18 -9.77
CA ASN A 197 18.29 -13.60 -10.08
C ASN A 197 16.93 -13.92 -10.72
N ALA A 198 16.04 -12.92 -10.88
CA ALA A 198 14.78 -13.11 -11.57
C ALA A 198 15.02 -13.54 -13.03
N LYS A 199 14.11 -14.38 -13.56
CA LYS A 199 14.19 -14.91 -14.94
C LYS A 199 12.89 -14.59 -15.69
N GLY A 200 12.94 -14.74 -17.01
CA GLY A 200 11.76 -14.59 -17.88
C GLY A 200 11.07 -13.24 -17.73
N TRP A 201 9.75 -13.23 -17.71
CA TRP A 201 8.94 -12.01 -17.63
C TRP A 201 9.20 -11.20 -16.34
N ARG A 202 9.49 -11.86 -15.21
CA ARG A 202 9.81 -11.19 -13.95
C ARG A 202 11.08 -10.34 -14.05
N LYS A 203 12.10 -10.86 -14.76
CA LYS A 203 13.31 -10.10 -15.04
C LYS A 203 12.98 -8.85 -15.87
N LYS A 204 12.16 -9.02 -16.90
CA LYS A 204 11.73 -7.92 -17.76
C LYS A 204 11.01 -6.83 -16.93
N VAL A 205 10.05 -7.20 -16.08
CA VAL A 205 9.36 -6.24 -15.21
C VAL A 205 10.35 -5.50 -14.30
N ASN A 206 11.32 -6.20 -13.70
CA ASN A 206 12.34 -5.59 -12.85
C ASN A 206 13.19 -4.57 -13.62
N ASP A 207 13.63 -4.93 -14.81
CA ASP A 207 14.51 -4.09 -15.62
C ASP A 207 13.73 -2.86 -16.12
N ASP A 208 12.53 -3.05 -16.68
CA ASP A 208 11.65 -1.98 -17.17
C ASP A 208 11.29 -1.00 -16.04
N PHE A 209 10.97 -1.52 -14.85
CA PHE A 209 10.61 -0.68 -13.69
C PHE A 209 11.80 0.17 -13.22
N LYS A 210 13.00 -0.41 -13.16
CA LYS A 210 14.21 0.31 -12.75
C LYS A 210 14.59 1.38 -13.77
N GLU A 211 14.50 1.07 -15.07
CA GLU A 211 14.75 2.06 -16.11
C GLU A 211 13.72 3.19 -16.07
N LEU A 212 12.46 2.87 -15.83
CA LEU A 212 11.40 3.86 -15.63
C LEU A 212 11.71 4.74 -14.41
N ALA A 213 12.08 4.15 -13.27
CA ALA A 213 12.45 4.89 -12.06
C ALA A 213 13.66 5.83 -12.28
N LYS A 214 14.66 5.41 -13.06
CA LYS A 214 15.80 6.29 -13.44
C LYS A 214 15.35 7.49 -14.27
N ARG A 215 14.43 7.27 -15.21
CA ARG A 215 13.91 8.32 -16.09
C ARG A 215 13.00 9.28 -15.33
N GLU A 216 12.07 8.76 -14.55
CA GLU A 216 11.06 9.54 -13.83
C GLU A 216 11.63 10.29 -12.62
N LYS A 217 12.75 9.83 -12.05
CA LYS A 217 13.47 10.45 -10.93
C LYS A 217 12.56 10.81 -9.75
N PRO A 218 11.85 9.82 -9.16
CA PRO A 218 10.93 10.10 -8.06
C PRO A 218 11.66 10.75 -6.88
N ILE A 219 10.97 11.69 -6.22
CA ILE A 219 11.44 12.37 -5.01
C ILE A 219 10.88 11.67 -3.77
N TYR A 220 9.64 11.20 -3.86
CA TYR A 220 8.93 10.49 -2.81
C TYR A 220 8.69 9.03 -3.21
N VAL A 221 8.78 8.13 -2.24
CA VAL A 221 8.38 6.73 -2.40
C VAL A 221 7.40 6.34 -1.30
N LEU A 222 6.20 5.91 -1.70
CA LEU A 222 5.14 5.45 -0.82
C LEU A 222 4.97 3.95 -1.02
N HIS A 223 5.08 3.17 0.05
CA HIS A 223 5.01 1.71 0.00
C HIS A 223 3.85 1.19 0.85
N HIS A 224 3.04 0.31 0.25
CA HIS A 224 1.81 -0.26 0.83
C HIS A 224 1.95 -1.77 1.07
N PRO A 225 2.81 -2.24 1.98
CA PRO A 225 2.87 -3.65 2.33
C PRO A 225 1.65 -4.07 3.14
N HIS A 226 1.28 -5.36 3.05
CA HIS A 226 0.23 -5.92 3.91
C HIS A 226 0.70 -6.05 5.35
N THR A 227 1.95 -6.44 5.56
CA THR A 227 2.54 -6.62 6.88
C THR A 227 3.98 -6.15 6.95
N THR A 228 4.39 -5.66 8.12
CA THR A 228 5.74 -5.15 8.38
C THR A 228 6.31 -5.64 9.72
N VAL A 229 5.89 -6.81 10.21
CA VAL A 229 6.38 -7.37 11.48
C VAL A 229 7.86 -7.76 11.45
N LYS A 230 8.44 -7.97 10.26
CA LYS A 230 9.88 -8.23 10.05
C LYS A 230 10.50 -7.19 9.13
N ARG A 231 11.10 -6.15 9.70
CA ARG A 231 11.80 -5.07 8.99
C ARG A 231 12.90 -5.58 8.03
N ARG A 232 13.61 -6.66 8.41
CA ARG A 232 14.71 -7.23 7.62
C ARG A 232 14.29 -7.61 6.20
N THR A 233 13.04 -7.98 6.01
CA THR A 233 12.47 -8.31 4.70
C THR A 233 12.55 -7.13 3.74
N TRP A 234 12.31 -5.91 4.23
CA TRP A 234 12.20 -4.70 3.44
C TRP A 234 13.46 -3.83 3.48
N LEU A 235 14.22 -3.90 4.57
CA LEU A 235 15.35 -2.99 4.83
C LEU A 235 16.41 -3.00 3.73
N ASN A 236 16.78 -4.19 3.22
CA ASN A 236 17.75 -4.30 2.14
C ASN A 236 17.23 -3.69 0.83
N ALA A 237 15.94 -3.86 0.54
CA ALA A 237 15.33 -3.27 -0.65
C ALA A 237 15.26 -1.74 -0.54
N TRP A 238 14.90 -1.20 0.63
CA TRP A 238 14.94 0.24 0.91
C TRP A 238 16.34 0.83 0.76
N ARG A 239 17.37 0.19 1.32
CA ARG A 239 18.76 0.63 1.18
C ARG A 239 19.18 0.66 -0.28
N CYS A 240 18.97 -0.43 -1.01
CA CYS A 240 19.31 -0.49 -2.43
C CYS A 240 18.54 0.53 -3.28
N LEU A 241 17.26 0.76 -2.97
CA LEU A 241 16.47 1.77 -3.66
C LEU A 241 17.11 3.14 -3.50
N ARG A 242 17.40 3.55 -2.27
CA ARG A 242 18.03 4.84 -1.95
C ARG A 242 19.42 4.97 -2.62
N ASP A 243 20.23 3.91 -2.54
CA ASP A 243 21.60 3.95 -3.08
C ASP A 243 21.61 3.98 -4.62
N THR A 244 20.57 3.39 -5.26
CA THR A 244 20.44 3.36 -6.73
C THR A 244 19.78 4.61 -7.31
N PHE A 245 18.88 5.25 -6.56
CA PHE A 245 18.08 6.39 -7.01
C PHE A 245 18.29 7.61 -6.09
N PRO A 246 19.34 8.38 -6.30
CA PRO A 246 19.67 9.55 -5.45
C PRO A 246 18.62 10.67 -5.53
N SER A 247 17.70 10.62 -6.49
CA SER A 247 16.54 11.52 -6.54
C SER A 247 15.57 11.29 -5.39
N VAL A 248 15.49 10.08 -4.83
CA VAL A 248 14.61 9.75 -3.71
C VAL A 248 15.10 10.44 -2.45
N LYS A 249 14.33 11.43 -2.00
CA LYS A 249 14.60 12.20 -0.78
C LYS A 249 13.86 11.65 0.42
N GLN A 250 12.62 11.21 0.20
CA GLN A 250 11.76 10.69 1.25
C GLN A 250 11.12 9.37 0.84
N TYR A 251 11.08 8.45 1.77
CA TYR A 251 10.27 7.23 1.65
C TYR A 251 9.56 6.90 2.95
N ALA A 252 8.38 6.33 2.83
CA ALA A 252 7.64 5.75 3.94
C ALA A 252 6.84 4.53 3.50
N GLY A 253 6.84 3.51 4.33
CA GLY A 253 5.97 2.34 4.20
C GLY A 253 4.97 2.29 5.34
N SER A 254 3.73 1.95 5.03
CA SER A 254 2.68 1.68 6.00
C SER A 254 2.15 0.28 5.82
N GLY A 255 2.45 -0.62 6.73
CA GLY A 255 1.95 -1.99 6.76
C GLY A 255 1.36 -2.34 8.11
N ARG A 256 0.56 -3.40 8.17
CA ARG A 256 0.07 -3.91 9.46
C ARG A 256 1.24 -4.43 10.30
N TYR A 257 1.27 -4.06 11.55
CA TYR A 257 2.15 -4.68 12.55
C TYR A 257 1.42 -5.90 13.14
N TYR A 258 1.07 -6.84 12.23
CA TYR A 258 0.36 -8.08 12.55
C TYR A 258 0.62 -9.12 11.44
N GLU A 259 0.88 -10.35 11.83
CA GLU A 259 1.00 -11.50 10.93
C GLU A 259 0.41 -12.74 11.62
N PHE A 260 -0.56 -13.38 10.97
CA PHE A 260 -1.27 -14.52 11.54
C PHE A 260 -0.39 -15.78 11.66
N ASP A 261 0.43 -16.05 10.64
CA ASP A 261 1.22 -17.28 10.50
C ASP A 261 2.53 -17.27 11.31
N ARG A 262 2.74 -16.25 12.17
CA ARG A 262 3.96 -16.12 12.96
C ARG A 262 3.68 -15.86 14.42
N GLU A 263 4.46 -16.51 15.27
CA GLU A 263 4.46 -16.18 16.69
C GLU A 263 4.98 -14.75 16.92
N ARG A 264 4.34 -14.06 17.86
CA ARG A 264 4.71 -12.69 18.21
C ARG A 264 6.16 -12.56 18.71
N SER A 265 6.70 -13.62 19.28
CA SER A 265 8.12 -13.74 19.70
C SER A 265 9.12 -13.60 18.54
N GLU A 266 8.66 -13.89 17.31
CA GLU A 266 9.49 -13.74 16.13
C GLU A 266 9.43 -12.33 15.49
N TRP A 267 8.58 -11.45 16.00
CA TRP A 267 8.41 -10.10 15.43
C TRP A 267 9.55 -9.20 15.90
N ASP A 268 9.99 -8.31 15.02
CA ASP A 268 10.81 -7.17 15.44
C ASP A 268 9.96 -6.25 16.32
N THR A 269 10.59 -5.46 17.19
CA THR A 269 9.84 -4.49 18.00
C THR A 269 9.14 -3.46 17.11
N LEU A 270 7.98 -2.97 17.54
CA LEU A 270 7.23 -1.96 16.80
C LEU A 270 8.10 -0.73 16.52
N ASP A 271 8.84 -0.25 17.50
CA ASP A 271 9.73 0.92 17.36
C ASP A 271 10.78 0.71 16.27
N ALA A 272 11.37 -0.49 16.20
CA ALA A 272 12.32 -0.82 15.15
C ALA A 272 11.67 -0.87 13.77
N VAL A 273 10.46 -1.42 13.66
CA VAL A 273 9.69 -1.46 12.41
C VAL A 273 9.33 -0.04 11.96
N LEU A 274 8.80 0.79 12.86
CA LEU A 274 8.42 2.17 12.54
C LEU A 274 9.61 2.98 12.06
N LYS A 275 10.77 2.82 12.70
CA LYS A 275 12.02 3.50 12.33
C LYS A 275 12.55 3.07 10.98
N ASP A 276 12.58 1.77 10.70
CA ASP A 276 13.28 1.21 9.53
C ASP A 276 12.42 1.20 8.26
N THR A 277 11.13 1.53 8.36
CA THR A 277 10.22 1.63 7.20
C THR A 277 10.04 3.05 6.65
N LYS A 278 10.88 3.98 7.08
CA LYS A 278 10.87 5.38 6.63
C LYS A 278 12.27 6.02 6.71
N ASN A 279 12.43 7.17 6.07
CA ASN A 279 13.61 8.04 6.21
C ASN A 279 13.25 9.53 6.36
N CYS A 280 12.02 9.84 6.71
CA CYS A 280 11.54 11.20 6.97
C CYS A 280 10.75 11.23 8.27
N ASP A 281 10.54 12.43 8.81
CA ASP A 281 9.67 12.63 9.96
C ASP A 281 8.22 12.32 9.61
N THR A 282 7.53 11.60 10.49
CA THR A 282 6.15 11.16 10.30
C THR A 282 5.26 11.49 11.48
N ILE A 283 3.93 11.43 11.21
CA ILE A 283 2.92 11.20 12.24
C ILE A 283 2.46 9.75 12.09
N ASP A 284 2.66 8.92 13.09
CA ASP A 284 2.24 7.54 13.09
C ASP A 284 0.99 7.36 13.95
N PHE A 285 -0.12 6.97 13.32
CA PHE A 285 -1.35 6.55 13.99
C PHE A 285 -1.28 5.05 14.20
N ILE A 286 -1.02 4.62 15.43
CA ILE A 286 -0.90 3.22 15.81
C ILE A 286 -2.22 2.76 16.38
N ILE A 287 -2.83 1.77 15.72
CA ILE A 287 -4.19 1.31 15.99
C ILE A 287 -4.14 0.03 16.81
N TRP A 288 -4.54 0.13 18.07
CA TRP A 288 -4.68 -1.00 18.97
C TRP A 288 -6.15 -1.46 19.00
N LYS A 289 -6.44 -2.65 18.47
CA LYS A 289 -7.73 -3.30 18.75
C LYS A 289 -7.60 -4.02 20.10
N ASN A 290 -8.48 -3.73 21.04
CA ASN A 290 -8.58 -4.52 22.26
C ASN A 290 -8.89 -5.95 21.85
N ILE A 291 -7.98 -6.88 22.12
CA ILE A 291 -8.28 -8.30 22.08
C ILE A 291 -9.23 -8.51 23.25
N VAL A 292 -10.52 -8.62 22.97
CA VAL A 292 -11.45 -9.18 23.96
C VAL A 292 -11.01 -10.63 24.11
N VAL A 293 -10.26 -10.91 25.17
CA VAL A 293 -9.95 -12.28 25.59
C VAL A 293 -11.29 -12.87 25.99
N MET A 294 -11.88 -13.68 25.10
CA MET A 294 -13.02 -14.52 25.44
C MET A 294 -12.55 -15.73 26.25
#